data_35e52fcff7ab5a952e9e0dddcba62d9f
#
_entry.id   35e52fcff7ab5a952e9e0dddcba62d9f
#
_cell.length_a   1.000
_cell.length_b   1.000
_cell.length_c   1.000
_cell.angle_alpha   90.00
_cell.angle_beta   90.00
_cell.angle_gamma   90.00
#
_symmetry.space_group_name_H-M   'P 1'
#
loop_
_entity.id
_entity.type
_entity.pdbx_description
1 polymer ?
#
loop_
_entity_poly.entity_id
_entity_poly.type
_entity_poly.pdbx_seq_one_letter_code
_entity_poly.pdbx_strand_id
1 'polypeptide(L)'
;ALLKVQQMGVRIVLASGRPTYGLMSIAKTLELGNYGGYILSYNGGQIINAQNGEILFERRINPEMIPYLEKKARKSGFDIFTYHDDMIITNSPDNEHIRQEALLNNLKIIPETEFSIAIDFAPCKCMLVSDDEEALISLEDHWRRRLNGALDIFRSEPYFLEVVPCSIDKSNTLGALLEKLEIKPEEVIAIGDGVCDVSMIQSAGLGIAMGNAQDSVKVCADRITASNDEDGVAEAVEKTILAAIRPAEVPLEQLNQRARHALMGNLGIQYTYASEDRVEATMPVD
;
A
#
# COMPACT_ATOMS: atom_id res chain seq x y z
N ALA A 1 -10.01 1.75 12.88
CA ALA A 1 -9.82 0.33 12.60
C ALA A 1 -8.33 -0.04 12.59
N LEU A 2 -7.48 0.54 11.71
CA LEU A 2 -6.08 0.14 11.52
C LEU A 2 -5.20 0.24 12.79
N LEU A 3 -5.28 1.32 13.55
CA LEU A 3 -4.54 1.44 14.82
C LEU A 3 -4.96 0.35 15.82
N LYS A 4 -6.25 0.01 15.88
CA LYS A 4 -6.75 -1.02 16.78
C LYS A 4 -6.18 -2.40 16.46
N VAL A 5 -6.12 -2.80 15.19
CA VAL A 5 -5.56 -4.12 14.83
C VAL A 5 -4.06 -4.17 15.02
N GLN A 6 -3.33 -3.06 14.84
CA GLN A 6 -1.90 -2.98 15.17
C GLN A 6 -1.65 -3.22 16.67
N GLN A 7 -2.47 -2.64 17.55
CA GLN A 7 -2.41 -2.88 19.01
C GLN A 7 -2.64 -4.36 19.35
N MET A 8 -3.32 -5.12 18.48
CA MET A 8 -3.57 -6.55 18.63
C MET A 8 -2.46 -7.42 17.99
N GLY A 9 -1.38 -6.80 17.51
CA GLY A 9 -0.23 -7.50 16.93
C GLY A 9 -0.28 -7.71 15.43
N VAL A 10 -1.28 -7.15 14.72
CA VAL A 10 -1.32 -7.18 13.26
C VAL A 10 -0.32 -6.19 12.70
N ARG A 11 0.57 -6.63 11.83
CA ARG A 11 1.53 -5.76 11.13
C ARG A 11 0.89 -5.18 9.87
N ILE A 12 1.09 -3.90 9.64
CA ILE A 12 0.59 -3.22 8.45
C ILE A 12 1.75 -2.96 7.49
N VAL A 13 1.53 -3.27 6.22
CA VAL A 13 2.38 -2.88 5.10
C VAL A 13 1.62 -1.84 4.27
N LEU A 14 2.14 -0.62 4.22
CA LEU A 14 1.61 0.44 3.36
C LEU A 14 2.23 0.29 1.97
N ALA A 15 1.47 -0.24 1.02
CA ALA A 15 1.93 -0.56 -0.34
C ALA A 15 1.41 0.46 -1.36
N SER A 16 2.30 1.10 -2.14
CA SER A 16 1.93 2.14 -3.09
C SER A 16 2.93 2.28 -4.25
N GLY A 17 2.46 2.86 -5.36
CA GLY A 17 3.32 3.35 -6.46
C GLY A 17 4.03 4.66 -6.16
N ARG A 18 3.65 5.35 -5.09
CA ARG A 18 4.25 6.62 -4.66
C ARG A 18 5.71 6.44 -4.23
N PRO A 19 6.51 7.52 -4.29
CA PRO A 19 7.83 7.55 -3.68
C PRO A 19 7.73 7.38 -2.16
N THR A 20 8.77 6.84 -1.55
CA THR A 20 8.80 6.55 -0.10
C THR A 20 8.45 7.77 0.74
N TYR A 21 9.03 8.93 0.39
CA TYR A 21 8.78 10.18 1.13
C TYR A 21 7.29 10.59 1.09
N GLY A 22 6.60 10.39 -0.04
CA GLY A 22 5.16 10.66 -0.18
C GLY A 22 4.27 9.80 0.73
N LEU A 23 4.79 8.71 1.27
CA LEU A 23 4.07 7.80 2.18
C LEU A 23 4.35 8.08 3.66
N MET A 24 5.37 8.88 3.99
CA MET A 24 5.83 9.08 5.37
C MET A 24 4.77 9.72 6.26
N SER A 25 3.97 10.66 5.73
CA SER A 25 2.90 11.30 6.51
C SER A 25 1.79 10.31 6.90
N ILE A 26 1.42 9.42 5.97
CA ILE A 26 0.43 8.37 6.20
C ILE A 26 0.99 7.34 7.18
N ALA A 27 2.24 6.90 6.98
CA ALA A 27 2.92 5.97 7.88
C ALA A 27 3.00 6.51 9.32
N LYS A 28 3.26 7.81 9.47
CA LYS A 28 3.24 8.48 10.78
C LYS A 28 1.85 8.54 11.40
N THR A 29 0.83 8.86 10.61
CA THR A 29 -0.58 8.88 11.08
C THR A 29 -1.04 7.49 11.53
N LEU A 30 -0.59 6.44 10.84
CA LEU A 30 -0.85 5.05 11.20
C LEU A 30 0.08 4.51 12.30
N GLU A 31 1.02 5.31 12.78
CA GLU A 31 2.02 4.91 13.79
C GLU A 31 2.77 3.62 13.43
N LEU A 32 3.01 3.37 12.13
CA LEU A 32 3.61 2.12 11.64
C LEU A 32 4.91 1.76 12.36
N GLY A 33 5.73 2.76 12.67
CA GLY A 33 7.00 2.56 13.39
C GLY A 33 6.83 2.00 14.81
N ASN A 34 5.71 2.30 15.48
CA ASN A 34 5.45 1.84 16.84
C ASN A 34 5.01 0.36 16.88
N TYR A 35 4.47 -0.13 15.76
CA TYR A 35 3.87 -1.48 15.68
C TYR A 35 4.62 -2.42 14.72
N GLY A 36 5.84 -2.07 14.32
CA GLY A 36 6.66 -2.92 13.44
C GLY A 36 6.10 -3.03 12.02
N GLY A 37 5.48 -1.96 11.52
CA GLY A 37 4.95 -1.88 10.17
C GLY A 37 6.02 -1.56 9.12
N TYR A 38 5.66 -1.66 7.86
CA TYR A 38 6.55 -1.50 6.72
C TYR A 38 5.94 -0.56 5.67
N ILE A 39 6.82 0.06 4.86
CA ILE A 39 6.41 0.82 3.69
C ILE A 39 6.99 0.15 2.46
N LEU A 40 6.13 -0.23 1.51
CA LEU A 40 6.45 -0.74 0.19
C LEU A 40 6.11 0.34 -0.82
N SER A 41 7.12 0.98 -1.36
CA SER A 41 7.02 2.12 -2.27
C SER A 41 7.46 1.78 -3.70
N TYR A 42 7.25 2.70 -4.64
CA TYR A 42 7.62 2.55 -6.05
C TYR A 42 7.08 1.26 -6.70
N ASN A 43 5.81 0.88 -6.38
CA ASN A 43 5.21 -0.39 -6.85
C ASN A 43 5.99 -1.66 -6.48
N GLY A 44 6.73 -1.65 -5.38
CA GLY A 44 7.60 -2.74 -4.95
C GLY A 44 9.09 -2.48 -5.22
N GLY A 45 9.46 -1.30 -5.69
CA GLY A 45 10.85 -0.91 -5.91
C GLY A 45 11.68 -0.81 -4.64
N GLN A 46 11.02 -0.53 -3.49
CA GLN A 46 11.68 -0.42 -2.20
C GLN A 46 10.78 -0.89 -1.06
N ILE A 47 11.37 -1.54 -0.06
CA ILE A 47 10.74 -1.78 1.24
C ILE A 47 11.61 -1.19 2.33
N ILE A 48 10.99 -0.43 3.22
CA ILE A 48 11.64 0.07 4.43
C ILE A 48 10.88 -0.39 5.69
N ASN A 49 11.64 -0.63 6.75
CA ASN A 49 11.11 -0.79 8.08
C ASN A 49 10.71 0.60 8.61
N ALA A 50 9.43 0.79 8.93
CA ALA A 50 8.91 2.08 9.36
C ALA A 50 9.43 2.53 10.74
N GLN A 51 9.98 1.62 11.55
CA GLN A 51 10.49 1.91 12.88
C GLN A 51 11.85 2.60 12.85
N ASN A 52 12.77 2.11 12.00
CA ASN A 52 14.17 2.54 12.00
C ASN A 52 14.66 3.08 10.65
N GLY A 53 13.82 3.04 9.61
CA GLY A 53 14.16 3.49 8.25
C GLY A 53 15.08 2.52 7.50
N GLU A 54 15.35 1.32 8.04
CA GLU A 54 16.20 0.33 7.38
C GLU A 54 15.60 -0.11 6.05
N ILE A 55 16.38 -0.06 4.98
CA ILE A 55 16.01 -0.56 3.66
C ILE A 55 16.19 -2.08 3.68
N LEU A 56 15.07 -2.82 3.59
CA LEU A 56 15.08 -4.28 3.60
C LEU A 56 15.17 -4.88 2.19
N PHE A 57 14.67 -4.15 1.21
CA PHE A 57 14.70 -4.50 -0.20
C PHE A 57 14.75 -3.23 -1.02
N GLU A 58 15.52 -3.26 -2.11
CA GLU A 58 15.58 -2.17 -3.06
C GLU A 58 16.00 -2.66 -4.44
N ARG A 59 15.36 -2.14 -5.47
CA ARG A 59 15.72 -2.26 -6.87
C ARG A 59 15.88 -0.86 -7.45
N ARG A 60 16.98 -0.65 -8.18
CA ARG A 60 17.33 0.64 -8.76
C ARG A 60 17.63 0.52 -10.25
N ILE A 61 17.35 1.56 -10.99
CA ILE A 61 17.76 1.69 -12.40
C ILE A 61 19.27 1.82 -12.46
N ASN A 62 19.92 1.08 -13.36
CA ASN A 62 21.34 1.26 -13.59
C ASN A 62 21.62 2.71 -14.05
N PRO A 63 22.47 3.49 -13.34
CA PRO A 63 22.75 4.88 -13.69
C PRO A 63 23.23 5.09 -15.13
N GLU A 64 23.90 4.10 -15.73
CA GLU A 64 24.33 4.13 -17.14
C GLU A 64 23.15 4.25 -18.14
N MET A 65 21.94 3.91 -17.70
CA MET A 65 20.71 4.06 -18.50
C MET A 65 20.19 5.49 -18.52
N ILE A 66 20.51 6.31 -17.53
CA ILE A 66 19.94 7.66 -17.39
C ILE A 66 20.23 8.56 -18.59
N PRO A 67 21.47 8.63 -19.12
CA PRO A 67 21.73 9.41 -20.34
C PRO A 67 20.94 8.93 -21.57
N TYR A 68 20.68 7.64 -21.66
CA TYR A 68 19.85 7.09 -22.73
C TYR A 68 18.39 7.53 -22.58
N LEU A 69 17.83 7.45 -21.37
CA LEU A 69 16.45 7.86 -21.07
C LEU A 69 16.25 9.35 -21.35
N GLU A 70 17.14 10.21 -20.82
CA GLU A 70 17.10 11.65 -21.10
C GLU A 70 17.19 11.97 -22.58
N LYS A 71 18.16 11.39 -23.30
CA LYS A 71 18.31 11.61 -24.74
C LYS A 71 17.06 11.24 -25.52
N LYS A 72 16.38 10.17 -25.11
CA LYS A 72 15.13 9.73 -25.75
C LYS A 72 13.95 10.62 -25.40
N ALA A 73 13.80 11.00 -24.13
CA ALA A 73 12.78 11.96 -23.70
C ALA A 73 12.91 13.26 -24.50
N ARG A 74 14.11 13.85 -24.51
CA ARG A 74 14.41 15.10 -25.22
C ARG A 74 14.13 15.00 -26.73
N LYS A 75 14.48 13.86 -27.37
CA LYS A 75 14.20 13.63 -28.80
C LYS A 75 12.70 13.53 -29.10
N SER A 76 11.92 13.03 -28.17
CA SER A 76 10.46 12.90 -28.28
C SER A 76 9.71 14.18 -27.83
N GLY A 77 10.42 15.20 -27.34
CA GLY A 77 9.80 16.41 -26.80
C GLY A 77 9.13 16.17 -25.44
N PHE A 78 9.53 15.13 -24.72
CA PHE A 78 8.98 14.80 -23.40
C PHE A 78 9.85 15.36 -22.30
N ASP A 79 9.19 15.75 -21.22
CA ASP A 79 9.85 16.09 -19.97
C ASP A 79 10.23 14.82 -19.21
N ILE A 80 11.27 14.92 -18.38
CA ILE A 80 11.75 13.80 -17.57
C ILE A 80 11.99 14.24 -16.14
N PHE A 81 11.64 13.36 -15.20
CA PHE A 81 11.99 13.57 -13.79
C PHE A 81 12.27 12.25 -13.08
N THR A 82 12.90 12.36 -11.91
CA THR A 82 13.07 11.26 -10.95
C THR A 82 12.95 11.77 -9.52
N TYR A 83 12.93 10.84 -8.59
CA TYR A 83 12.82 11.11 -7.16
C TYR A 83 14.15 10.87 -6.45
N HIS A 84 14.45 11.73 -5.49
CA HIS A 84 15.57 11.57 -4.57
C HIS A 84 15.16 12.14 -3.21
N ASP A 85 15.07 11.29 -2.20
CA ASP A 85 14.57 11.66 -0.86
C ASP A 85 13.27 12.46 -0.91
N ASP A 86 13.27 13.71 -0.48
CA ASP A 86 12.13 14.65 -0.45
C ASP A 86 12.06 15.53 -1.70
N MET A 87 12.70 15.12 -2.80
CA MET A 87 12.85 15.94 -4.01
C MET A 87 12.39 15.22 -5.28
N ILE A 88 11.88 16.00 -6.22
CA ILE A 88 11.79 15.68 -7.63
C ILE A 88 12.89 16.44 -8.35
N ILE A 89 13.76 15.75 -9.08
CA ILE A 89 14.78 16.34 -9.95
C ILE A 89 14.25 16.28 -11.38
N THR A 90 14.22 17.41 -12.09
CA THR A 90 13.59 17.50 -13.41
C THR A 90 14.24 18.55 -14.31
N ASN A 91 14.16 18.32 -15.64
CA ASN A 91 14.51 19.31 -16.63
C ASN A 91 13.42 20.37 -16.90
N SER A 92 12.20 20.17 -16.36
CA SER A 92 11.02 21.01 -16.64
C SER A 92 10.26 21.33 -15.35
N PRO A 93 10.78 22.24 -14.50
CA PRO A 93 10.19 22.55 -13.20
C PRO A 93 8.83 23.26 -13.30
N ASP A 94 8.50 23.80 -14.46
CA ASP A 94 7.24 24.52 -14.72
C ASP A 94 6.13 23.62 -15.26
N ASN A 95 6.40 22.35 -15.57
CA ASN A 95 5.39 21.40 -16.03
C ASN A 95 4.32 21.17 -14.94
N GLU A 96 3.05 21.34 -15.30
CA GLU A 96 1.93 21.27 -14.35
C GLU A 96 1.77 19.88 -13.72
N HIS A 97 1.97 18.81 -14.48
CA HIS A 97 1.88 17.45 -13.96
C HIS A 97 2.99 17.14 -12.95
N ILE A 98 4.21 17.65 -13.20
CA ILE A 98 5.33 17.50 -12.25
C ILE A 98 5.07 18.30 -10.97
N ARG A 99 4.49 19.50 -11.08
CA ARG A 99 4.11 20.31 -9.92
C ARG A 99 3.01 19.63 -9.10
N GLN A 100 2.02 19.07 -9.77
CA GLN A 100 0.97 18.31 -9.11
C GLN A 100 1.51 17.08 -8.40
N GLU A 101 2.39 16.31 -9.04
CA GLU A 101 3.06 15.16 -8.46
C GLU A 101 3.89 15.55 -7.22
N ALA A 102 4.63 16.65 -7.29
CA ALA A 102 5.38 17.18 -6.16
C ALA A 102 4.46 17.57 -5.00
N LEU A 103 3.35 18.25 -5.30
CA LEU A 103 2.36 18.65 -4.29
C LEU A 103 1.71 17.44 -3.61
N LEU A 104 1.26 16.45 -4.38
CA LEU A 104 0.61 15.24 -3.87
C LEU A 104 1.52 14.41 -2.95
N ASN A 105 2.82 14.45 -3.19
CA ASN A 105 3.81 13.69 -2.42
C ASN A 105 4.60 14.56 -1.43
N ASN A 106 4.26 15.86 -1.32
CA ASN A 106 4.95 16.82 -0.47
C ASN A 106 6.47 16.89 -0.75
N LEU A 107 6.83 16.95 -2.03
CA LEU A 107 8.21 16.96 -2.51
C LEU A 107 8.61 18.37 -2.98
N LYS A 108 9.90 18.66 -2.93
CA LYS A 108 10.52 19.85 -3.51
C LYS A 108 10.89 19.59 -4.95
N ILE A 109 10.77 20.59 -5.82
CA ILE A 109 11.23 20.49 -7.21
C ILE A 109 12.63 21.11 -7.31
N ILE A 110 13.57 20.34 -7.84
CA ILE A 110 14.93 20.76 -8.12
C ILE A 110 15.09 20.80 -9.64
N PRO A 111 15.25 22.00 -10.21
CA PRO A 111 15.44 22.18 -11.65
C PRO A 111 16.87 21.80 -12.07
N GLU A 112 16.99 20.90 -13.07
CA GLU A 112 18.27 20.46 -13.59
C GLU A 112 18.21 20.35 -15.13
N THR A 113 18.81 21.27 -15.84
CA THR A 113 18.83 21.31 -17.31
C THR A 113 19.64 20.16 -17.93
N GLU A 114 20.69 19.73 -17.26
CA GLU A 114 21.53 18.57 -17.63
C GLU A 114 21.17 17.39 -16.73
N PHE A 115 19.95 16.89 -16.88
CA PHE A 115 19.33 15.87 -16.02
C PHE A 115 20.25 14.67 -15.76
N SER A 116 20.83 14.07 -16.82
CA SER A 116 21.69 12.89 -16.67
C SER A 116 23.01 13.15 -15.96
N ILE A 117 23.48 14.40 -15.93
CA ILE A 117 24.68 14.81 -15.18
C ILE A 117 24.34 14.99 -13.70
N ALA A 118 23.17 15.53 -13.41
CA ALA A 118 22.72 15.77 -12.06
C ALA A 118 22.35 14.46 -11.31
N ILE A 119 22.01 13.40 -12.05
CA ILE A 119 21.66 12.09 -11.46
C ILE A 119 22.94 11.25 -11.33
N ASP A 120 23.67 11.46 -10.25
CA ASP A 120 24.89 10.72 -9.87
C ASP A 120 24.58 9.49 -8.98
N PHE A 121 23.32 9.16 -8.79
CA PHE A 121 22.82 8.02 -8.02
C PHE A 121 21.98 7.09 -8.91
N ALA A 122 21.66 5.89 -8.39
CA ALA A 122 20.77 4.95 -9.02
C ALA A 122 19.31 5.20 -8.55
N PRO A 123 18.40 5.71 -9.37
CA PRO A 123 17.03 5.98 -8.96
C PRO A 123 16.17 4.71 -8.94
N CYS A 124 15.14 4.67 -8.06
CA CYS A 124 14.15 3.61 -8.05
C CYS A 124 13.19 3.69 -9.24
N LYS A 125 12.94 4.91 -9.74
CA LYS A 125 11.99 5.18 -10.83
C LYS A 125 12.35 6.45 -11.57
N CYS A 126 12.22 6.45 -12.90
CA CYS A 126 12.17 7.65 -13.71
C CYS A 126 10.80 7.79 -14.35
N MET A 127 10.37 9.02 -14.59
CA MET A 127 9.09 9.37 -15.18
C MET A 127 9.29 10.22 -16.41
N LEU A 128 8.59 9.89 -17.50
CA LEU A 128 8.46 10.78 -18.66
C LEU A 128 7.08 11.40 -18.66
N VAL A 129 6.99 12.64 -19.08
CA VAL A 129 5.75 13.44 -19.06
C VAL A 129 5.49 14.04 -20.42
N SER A 130 4.26 13.91 -20.89
CA SER A 130 3.77 14.57 -22.10
C SER A 130 2.25 14.63 -22.11
N ASP A 131 1.70 15.72 -22.66
CA ASP A 131 0.26 15.83 -22.96
C ASP A 131 -0.13 15.07 -24.25
N ASP A 132 0.85 14.63 -25.04
CA ASP A 132 0.63 13.80 -26.22
C ASP A 132 0.57 12.32 -25.82
N GLU A 133 -0.63 11.85 -25.48
CA GLU A 133 -0.86 10.48 -25.07
C GLU A 133 -0.49 9.47 -26.16
N GLU A 134 -0.78 9.76 -27.43
CA GLU A 134 -0.47 8.85 -28.54
C GLU A 134 1.05 8.67 -28.69
N ALA A 135 1.81 9.73 -28.53
CA ALA A 135 3.26 9.67 -28.55
C ALA A 135 3.82 8.87 -27.34
N LEU A 136 3.20 9.00 -26.15
CA LEU A 136 3.57 8.17 -24.99
C LEU A 136 3.27 6.70 -25.22
N ILE A 137 2.10 6.34 -25.78
CA ILE A 137 1.74 4.96 -26.15
C ILE A 137 2.78 4.38 -27.13
N SER A 138 3.10 5.13 -28.16
CA SER A 138 4.09 4.70 -29.17
C SER A 138 5.47 4.46 -28.54
N LEU A 139 5.90 5.33 -27.62
CA LEU A 139 7.18 5.18 -26.93
C LEU A 139 7.15 3.99 -25.95
N GLU A 140 6.06 3.80 -25.21
CA GLU A 140 5.85 2.64 -24.34
C GLU A 140 6.04 1.34 -25.08
N ASP A 141 5.34 1.16 -26.21
CA ASP A 141 5.42 -0.03 -27.05
C ASP A 141 6.83 -0.27 -27.62
N HIS A 142 7.50 0.81 -28.02
CA HIS A 142 8.87 0.73 -28.51
C HIS A 142 9.84 0.32 -27.40
N TRP A 143 9.74 0.92 -26.24
CA TRP A 143 10.66 0.67 -25.13
C TRP A 143 10.43 -0.68 -24.47
N ARG A 144 9.20 -1.11 -24.32
CA ARG A 144 8.87 -2.47 -23.82
C ARG A 144 9.59 -3.55 -24.63
N ARG A 145 9.62 -3.41 -25.98
CA ARG A 145 10.33 -4.36 -26.84
C ARG A 145 11.84 -4.23 -26.75
N ARG A 146 12.36 -3.01 -26.66
CA ARG A 146 13.79 -2.74 -26.72
C ARG A 146 14.53 -2.93 -25.40
N LEU A 147 13.88 -2.61 -24.30
CA LEU A 147 14.43 -2.63 -22.93
C LEU A 147 13.94 -3.83 -22.14
N ASN A 148 13.28 -4.78 -22.81
CA ASN A 148 12.77 -6.00 -22.18
C ASN A 148 13.88 -6.73 -21.41
N GLY A 149 13.60 -7.06 -20.13
CA GLY A 149 14.56 -7.69 -19.24
C GLY A 149 15.56 -6.75 -18.55
N ALA A 150 15.61 -5.47 -18.96
CA ALA A 150 16.42 -4.45 -18.29
C ALA A 150 15.53 -3.50 -17.45
N LEU A 151 14.45 -3.01 -18.05
CA LEU A 151 13.51 -2.06 -17.44
C LEU A 151 12.09 -2.47 -17.80
N ASP A 152 11.17 -2.25 -16.87
CA ASP A 152 9.74 -2.30 -17.13
C ASP A 152 9.21 -0.89 -17.40
N ILE A 153 8.35 -0.80 -18.40
CA ILE A 153 7.82 0.45 -18.93
C ILE A 153 6.30 0.33 -18.96
N PHE A 154 5.60 1.25 -18.33
CA PHE A 154 4.14 1.29 -18.33
C PHE A 154 3.61 2.69 -18.05
N ARG A 155 2.37 2.95 -18.45
CA ARG A 155 1.69 4.20 -18.12
C ARG A 155 0.90 4.02 -16.82
N SER A 156 1.04 4.97 -15.91
CA SER A 156 0.21 5.07 -14.70
C SER A 156 -0.93 6.07 -14.89
N GLU A 157 -0.71 7.08 -15.72
CA GLU A 157 -1.68 8.10 -16.11
C GLU A 157 -1.56 8.37 -17.61
N PRO A 158 -2.56 8.99 -18.27
CA PRO A 158 -2.47 9.30 -19.71
C PRO A 158 -1.24 10.13 -20.08
N TYR A 159 -0.74 10.93 -19.16
CA TYR A 159 0.39 11.85 -19.32
C TYR A 159 1.68 11.37 -18.66
N PHE A 160 1.71 10.23 -17.98
CA PHE A 160 2.88 9.66 -17.31
C PHE A 160 3.30 8.31 -17.88
N LEU A 161 4.57 8.21 -18.28
CA LEU A 161 5.22 6.95 -18.60
C LEU A 161 6.26 6.64 -17.51
N GLU A 162 6.01 5.57 -16.78
CA GLU A 162 6.91 5.08 -15.73
C GLU A 162 8.00 4.18 -16.31
N VAL A 163 9.21 4.38 -15.85
CA VAL A 163 10.39 3.56 -16.15
C VAL A 163 10.93 3.05 -14.81
N VAL A 164 10.88 1.75 -14.62
CA VAL A 164 11.31 1.09 -13.38
C VAL A 164 12.24 -0.08 -13.68
N PRO A 165 13.05 -0.56 -12.74
CA PRO A 165 13.80 -1.81 -12.90
C PRO A 165 12.87 -2.96 -13.24
N CYS A 166 13.35 -3.93 -14.02
CA CYS A 166 12.53 -5.09 -14.42
C CYS A 166 12.16 -5.99 -13.21
N SER A 167 11.05 -6.70 -13.37
CA SER A 167 10.56 -7.68 -12.40
C SER A 167 10.21 -7.09 -11.02
N ILE A 168 9.79 -5.84 -11.01
CA ILE A 168 9.23 -5.19 -9.82
C ILE A 168 7.71 -5.27 -9.90
N ASP A 169 7.10 -5.91 -8.92
CA ASP A 169 5.69 -5.81 -8.61
C ASP A 169 5.46 -5.93 -7.10
N LYS A 170 4.30 -5.45 -6.65
CA LYS A 170 3.97 -5.43 -5.22
C LYS A 170 3.95 -6.84 -4.60
N SER A 171 3.50 -7.85 -5.34
CA SER A 171 3.40 -9.23 -4.84
C SER A 171 4.77 -9.86 -4.64
N ASN A 172 5.65 -9.81 -5.65
CA ASN A 172 6.98 -10.39 -5.56
C ASN A 172 7.79 -9.77 -4.41
N THR A 173 7.70 -8.45 -4.28
CA THR A 173 8.44 -7.71 -3.25
C THR A 173 7.82 -7.94 -1.86
N LEU A 174 6.48 -7.99 -1.78
CA LEU A 174 5.80 -8.39 -0.54
C LEU A 174 6.17 -9.82 -0.16
N GLY A 175 6.22 -10.76 -1.11
CA GLY A 175 6.63 -12.15 -0.88
C GLY A 175 8.03 -12.25 -0.26
N ALA A 176 9.00 -11.47 -0.74
CA ALA A 176 10.35 -11.41 -0.15
C ALA A 176 10.33 -10.87 1.29
N LEU A 177 9.45 -9.91 1.60
CA LEU A 177 9.25 -9.43 2.97
C LEU A 177 8.64 -10.51 3.85
N LEU A 178 7.59 -11.19 3.38
CA LEU A 178 6.90 -12.25 4.11
C LEU A 178 7.84 -13.40 4.45
N GLU A 179 8.68 -13.84 3.49
CA GLU A 179 9.71 -14.85 3.72
C GLU A 179 10.70 -14.46 4.82
N LYS A 180 11.18 -13.20 4.78
CA LYS A 180 12.07 -12.66 5.82
C LYS A 180 11.42 -12.60 7.21
N LEU A 181 10.11 -12.41 7.26
CA LEU A 181 9.32 -12.33 8.51
C LEU A 181 8.76 -13.67 8.96
N GLU A 182 9.00 -14.75 8.20
CA GLU A 182 8.43 -16.09 8.44
C GLU A 182 6.88 -16.09 8.49
N ILE A 183 6.24 -15.19 7.69
CA ILE A 183 4.79 -15.08 7.56
C ILE A 183 4.36 -15.81 6.29
N LYS A 184 3.36 -16.66 6.40
CA LYS A 184 2.81 -17.38 5.25
C LYS A 184 1.81 -16.49 4.49
N PRO A 185 1.68 -16.68 3.15
CA PRO A 185 0.66 -15.94 2.37
C PRO A 185 -0.76 -16.07 2.92
N GLU A 186 -1.11 -17.22 3.49
CA GLU A 186 -2.42 -17.50 4.10
C GLU A 186 -2.71 -16.63 5.33
N GLU A 187 -1.70 -16.03 5.92
CA GLU A 187 -1.81 -15.10 7.07
C GLU A 187 -1.92 -13.63 6.63
N VAL A 188 -1.96 -13.37 5.31
CA VAL A 188 -1.97 -12.03 4.73
C VAL A 188 -3.37 -11.66 4.27
N ILE A 189 -3.78 -10.45 4.59
CA ILE A 189 -4.94 -9.78 3.97
C ILE A 189 -4.39 -8.66 3.09
N ALA A 190 -4.71 -8.70 1.80
CA ALA A 190 -4.37 -7.63 0.86
C ALA A 190 -5.60 -6.84 0.47
N ILE A 191 -5.52 -5.51 0.52
CA ILE A 191 -6.60 -4.60 0.14
C ILE A 191 -6.05 -3.65 -0.92
N GLY A 192 -6.74 -3.51 -2.05
CA GLY A 192 -6.29 -2.64 -3.14
C GLY A 192 -7.41 -2.27 -4.10
N ASP A 193 -7.13 -1.32 -4.99
CA ASP A 193 -8.09 -0.79 -5.98
C ASP A 193 -7.52 -0.68 -7.40
N GLY A 194 -6.21 -0.66 -7.53
CA GLY A 194 -5.51 -0.49 -8.80
C GLY A 194 -5.16 -1.82 -9.49
N VAL A 195 -4.98 -1.76 -10.81
CA VAL A 195 -4.50 -2.92 -11.59
C VAL A 195 -3.14 -3.42 -11.07
N CYS A 196 -2.30 -2.52 -10.56
CA CYS A 196 -1.02 -2.87 -9.93
C CYS A 196 -1.15 -3.62 -8.58
N ASP A 197 -2.35 -3.72 -8.02
CA ASP A 197 -2.63 -4.47 -6.79
C ASP A 197 -3.10 -5.89 -7.04
N VAL A 198 -3.48 -6.22 -8.30
CA VAL A 198 -4.06 -7.52 -8.65
C VAL A 198 -3.17 -8.68 -8.22
N SER A 199 -1.87 -8.62 -8.51
CA SER A 199 -0.94 -9.68 -8.13
C SER A 199 -0.86 -9.87 -6.60
N MET A 200 -0.88 -8.77 -5.84
CA MET A 200 -0.88 -8.79 -4.39
C MET A 200 -2.20 -9.34 -3.82
N ILE A 201 -3.34 -8.92 -4.38
CA ILE A 201 -4.67 -9.41 -4.01
C ILE A 201 -4.78 -10.91 -4.22
N GLN A 202 -4.31 -11.42 -5.37
CA GLN A 202 -4.38 -12.84 -5.71
C GLN A 202 -3.42 -13.74 -4.91
N SER A 203 -2.29 -13.20 -4.44
CA SER A 203 -1.29 -13.96 -3.69
C SER A 203 -1.54 -14.00 -2.18
N ALA A 204 -2.43 -13.17 -1.67
CA ALA A 204 -2.78 -13.14 -0.25
C ALA A 204 -3.74 -14.26 0.13
N GLY A 205 -3.76 -14.65 1.40
CA GLY A 205 -4.75 -15.59 1.94
C GLY A 205 -6.17 -15.05 1.91
N LEU A 206 -6.32 -13.71 1.90
CA LEU A 206 -7.58 -13.03 1.65
C LEU A 206 -7.31 -11.76 0.85
N GLY A 207 -7.73 -11.74 -0.40
CA GLY A 207 -7.67 -10.60 -1.29
C GLY A 207 -8.97 -9.81 -1.29
N ILE A 208 -8.90 -8.51 -1.06
CA ILE A 208 -10.08 -7.62 -0.98
C ILE A 208 -9.91 -6.49 -1.99
N ALA A 209 -10.87 -6.31 -2.89
CA ALA A 209 -10.95 -5.16 -3.77
C ALA A 209 -11.79 -4.04 -3.12
N MET A 210 -11.35 -2.79 -3.28
CA MET A 210 -12.15 -1.63 -2.90
C MET A 210 -13.38 -1.46 -3.78
N GLY A 211 -14.46 -0.87 -3.25
CA GLY A 211 -15.68 -0.63 -3.99
C GLY A 211 -15.51 0.27 -5.22
N ASN A 212 -14.56 1.22 -5.16
CA ASN A 212 -14.16 2.09 -6.28
C ASN A 212 -13.17 1.43 -7.26
N ALA A 213 -12.70 0.20 -7.03
CA ALA A 213 -11.79 -0.50 -7.93
C ALA A 213 -12.42 -0.77 -9.30
N GLN A 214 -11.59 -0.90 -10.33
CA GLN A 214 -12.02 -1.33 -11.66
C GLN A 214 -12.57 -2.77 -11.61
N ASP A 215 -13.47 -3.12 -12.53
CA ASP A 215 -14.07 -4.46 -12.58
C ASP A 215 -13.03 -5.57 -12.76
N SER A 216 -11.95 -5.29 -13.52
CA SER A 216 -10.80 -6.19 -13.66
C SER A 216 -10.10 -6.54 -12.36
N VAL A 217 -10.09 -5.64 -11.39
CA VAL A 217 -9.53 -5.85 -10.05
C VAL A 217 -10.52 -6.61 -9.17
N LYS A 218 -11.81 -6.22 -9.21
CA LYS A 218 -12.88 -6.85 -8.42
C LYS A 218 -13.04 -8.34 -8.72
N VAL A 219 -12.93 -8.75 -9.98
CA VAL A 219 -13.04 -10.17 -10.36
C VAL A 219 -11.86 -11.03 -9.90
N CYS A 220 -10.75 -10.41 -9.51
CA CYS A 220 -9.55 -11.09 -9.01
C CYS A 220 -9.53 -11.22 -7.48
N ALA A 221 -10.46 -10.58 -6.78
CA ALA A 221 -10.51 -10.53 -5.32
C ALA A 221 -11.49 -11.56 -4.75
N ASP A 222 -11.21 -12.05 -3.55
CA ASP A 222 -12.11 -12.94 -2.80
C ASP A 222 -13.33 -12.19 -2.26
N ARG A 223 -13.17 -10.89 -1.97
CA ARG A 223 -14.22 -10.02 -1.43
C ARG A 223 -14.12 -8.62 -2.01
N ILE A 224 -15.24 -7.92 -1.96
CA ILE A 224 -15.32 -6.48 -2.26
C ILE A 224 -15.78 -5.78 -0.99
N THR A 225 -15.12 -4.69 -0.63
CA THR A 225 -15.50 -3.80 0.48
C THR A 225 -16.15 -2.52 -0.05
N ALA A 226 -16.51 -1.59 0.82
CA ALA A 226 -17.01 -0.27 0.44
C ALA A 226 -15.94 0.54 -0.34
N SER A 227 -16.34 1.67 -0.89
CA SER A 227 -15.45 2.58 -1.62
C SER A 227 -14.49 3.33 -0.68
N ASN A 228 -13.51 4.02 -1.26
CA ASN A 228 -12.63 4.93 -0.52
C ASN A 228 -13.39 6.08 0.16
N ASP A 229 -14.53 6.50 -0.40
CA ASP A 229 -15.38 7.56 0.15
C ASP A 229 -16.32 7.06 1.27
N GLU A 230 -16.35 5.75 1.49
CA GLU A 230 -17.22 5.07 2.46
C GLU A 230 -16.42 4.24 3.47
N ASP A 231 -15.18 4.64 3.76
CA ASP A 231 -14.30 3.98 4.73
C ASP A 231 -14.04 2.48 4.44
N GLY A 232 -13.97 2.07 3.17
CA GLY A 232 -13.88 0.67 2.75
C GLY A 232 -12.74 -0.13 3.37
N VAL A 233 -11.57 0.48 3.62
CA VAL A 233 -10.47 -0.19 4.33
C VAL A 233 -10.84 -0.48 5.78
N ALA A 234 -11.50 0.46 6.45
CA ALA A 234 -11.95 0.25 7.84
C ALA A 234 -12.99 -0.85 7.91
N GLU A 235 -13.96 -0.83 6.99
CA GLU A 235 -14.98 -1.88 6.87
C GLU A 235 -14.36 -3.27 6.65
N ALA A 236 -13.40 -3.39 5.72
CA ALA A 236 -12.71 -4.63 5.46
C ALA A 236 -12.02 -5.18 6.71
N VAL A 237 -11.29 -4.35 7.45
CA VAL A 237 -10.59 -4.71 8.68
C VAL A 237 -11.58 -5.10 9.80
N GLU A 238 -12.67 -4.36 9.95
CA GLU A 238 -13.69 -4.64 10.96
C GLU A 238 -14.40 -5.97 10.72
N LYS A 239 -14.77 -6.24 9.46
CA LYS A 239 -15.49 -7.46 9.09
C LYS A 239 -14.59 -8.71 9.06
N THR A 240 -13.29 -8.57 8.88
CA THR A 240 -12.37 -9.71 8.78
C THR A 240 -11.61 -9.97 10.06
N ILE A 241 -10.93 -8.98 10.60
CA ILE A 241 -10.03 -9.15 11.75
C ILE A 241 -10.80 -8.92 13.06
N LEU A 242 -11.46 -7.77 13.21
CA LEU A 242 -12.11 -7.41 14.47
C LEU A 242 -13.34 -8.27 14.74
N ALA A 243 -14.08 -8.70 13.72
CA ALA A 243 -15.21 -9.61 13.90
C ALA A 243 -14.78 -11.04 14.29
N ALA A 244 -13.64 -11.52 13.78
CA ALA A 244 -13.11 -12.83 14.11
C ALA A 244 -12.58 -12.93 15.55
N ILE A 245 -12.19 -11.79 16.13
CA ILE A 245 -11.62 -11.70 17.48
C ILE A 245 -12.69 -11.35 18.52
N ARG A 246 -13.86 -10.85 18.11
CA ARG A 246 -15.00 -10.72 19.03
C ARG A 246 -15.33 -12.09 19.56
N PRO A 247 -15.25 -12.36 20.88
CA PRO A 247 -15.82 -13.56 21.46
C PRO A 247 -17.24 -13.66 20.92
N ALA A 248 -17.66 -14.85 20.49
CA ALA A 248 -19.06 -15.07 20.19
C ALA A 248 -19.85 -14.55 21.39
N GLU A 249 -20.68 -13.53 21.18
CA GLU A 249 -21.57 -13.04 22.23
C GLU A 249 -22.29 -14.26 22.78
N VAL A 250 -21.92 -14.69 23.99
CA VAL A 250 -22.63 -15.78 24.62
C VAL A 250 -23.98 -15.19 24.99
N PRO A 251 -25.08 -15.64 24.35
CA PRO A 251 -26.38 -15.06 24.62
C PRO A 251 -26.63 -15.07 26.14
N LEU A 252 -27.10 -13.96 26.71
CA LEU A 252 -27.38 -13.81 28.13
C LEU A 252 -28.20 -15.00 28.67
N GLU A 253 -29.08 -15.58 27.83
CA GLU A 253 -29.81 -16.80 28.13
C GLU A 253 -28.91 -18.00 28.41
N GLN A 254 -27.84 -18.19 27.61
CA GLN A 254 -26.90 -19.29 27.82
C GLN A 254 -26.03 -19.07 29.06
N LEU A 255 -25.61 -17.82 29.34
CA LEU A 255 -24.90 -17.48 30.57
C LEU A 255 -25.78 -17.74 31.77
N ASN A 256 -27.02 -17.28 31.76
CA ASN A 256 -27.97 -17.49 32.85
C ASN A 256 -28.36 -18.96 33.00
N GLN A 257 -28.43 -19.73 31.90
CA GLN A 257 -28.70 -21.16 31.96
C GLN A 257 -27.53 -21.95 32.59
N ARG A 258 -26.29 -21.60 32.28
CA ARG A 258 -25.10 -22.17 32.92
C ARG A 258 -24.98 -21.77 34.39
N ALA A 259 -25.34 -20.53 34.72
CA ALA A 259 -25.31 -20.04 36.10
C ALA A 259 -26.35 -20.70 37.02
N ARG A 260 -27.47 -21.22 36.48
CA ARG A 260 -28.52 -21.89 37.26
C ARG A 260 -28.02 -23.08 38.08
N HIS A 261 -27.00 -23.77 37.63
CA HIS A 261 -26.42 -24.94 38.31
C HIS A 261 -25.13 -24.60 39.07
N ALA A 262 -24.73 -23.32 39.13
CA ALA A 262 -23.59 -22.82 39.86
C ALA A 262 -24.03 -22.06 41.12
N LEU A 263 -23.05 -21.69 41.98
CA LEU A 263 -23.30 -20.89 43.19
C LEU A 263 -24.09 -19.62 42.89
N MET A 264 -23.88 -19.00 41.72
CA MET A 264 -24.60 -17.80 41.29
C MET A 264 -26.11 -17.99 41.17
N GLY A 265 -26.54 -19.16 40.62
CA GLY A 265 -27.96 -19.50 40.48
C GLY A 265 -28.62 -19.77 41.85
N ASN A 266 -27.88 -20.34 42.81
CA ASN A 266 -28.38 -20.59 44.16
C ASN A 266 -28.59 -19.29 44.96
N LEU A 267 -27.88 -18.22 44.59
CA LEU A 267 -28.03 -16.87 45.16
C LEU A 267 -29.04 -16.00 44.39
N GLY A 268 -29.72 -16.55 43.38
CA GLY A 268 -30.67 -15.80 42.54
C GLY A 268 -30.03 -14.76 41.63
N ILE A 269 -28.70 -14.81 41.44
CA ILE A 269 -27.96 -13.85 40.61
C ILE A 269 -28.25 -14.11 39.12
N GLN A 270 -28.64 -13.07 38.42
CA GLN A 270 -28.87 -13.12 36.97
C GLN A 270 -27.97 -12.12 36.24
N TYR A 271 -27.34 -12.54 35.17
CA TYR A 271 -26.61 -11.65 34.27
C TYR A 271 -27.62 -10.79 33.50
N THR A 272 -27.43 -9.49 33.54
CA THR A 272 -28.28 -8.50 32.86
C THR A 272 -27.57 -7.87 31.66
N TYR A 273 -26.24 -7.93 31.68
CA TYR A 273 -25.40 -7.45 30.58
C TYR A 273 -24.08 -8.22 30.56
N ALA A 274 -23.54 -8.52 29.35
CA ALA A 274 -22.21 -9.07 29.19
C ALA A 274 -21.60 -8.57 27.89
N SER A 275 -20.39 -7.99 27.99
CA SER A 275 -19.53 -7.60 26.87
C SER A 275 -18.09 -8.01 27.19
N GLU A 276 -17.14 -7.76 26.25
CA GLU A 276 -15.72 -8.05 26.47
C GLU A 276 -15.16 -7.38 27.74
N ASP A 277 -15.60 -6.17 28.02
CA ASP A 277 -15.02 -5.32 29.07
C ASP A 277 -15.93 -5.17 30.31
N ARG A 278 -17.16 -5.70 30.27
CA ARG A 278 -18.15 -5.43 31.29
C ARG A 278 -19.17 -6.55 31.44
N VAL A 279 -19.31 -7.05 32.63
CA VAL A 279 -20.40 -7.98 33.04
C VAL A 279 -21.20 -7.33 34.13
N GLU A 280 -22.51 -7.26 33.94
CA GLU A 280 -23.45 -6.82 34.96
C GLU A 280 -24.35 -7.98 35.38
N ALA A 281 -24.62 -8.04 36.67
CA ALA A 281 -25.54 -9.00 37.22
C ALA A 281 -26.37 -8.34 38.33
N THR A 282 -27.61 -8.79 38.48
CA THR A 282 -28.47 -8.39 39.56
C THR A 282 -28.64 -9.52 40.57
N MET A 283 -28.68 -9.20 41.83
CA MET A 283 -28.95 -10.12 42.91
C MET A 283 -30.20 -9.65 43.66
N PRO A 284 -31.18 -10.54 43.90
CA PRO A 284 -32.31 -10.17 44.74
C PRO A 284 -31.79 -9.80 46.15
N VAL A 285 -32.26 -8.70 46.67
CA VAL A 285 -32.03 -8.30 48.07
C VAL A 285 -33.29 -8.66 48.82
N ASP A 286 -33.21 -9.69 49.65
CA ASP A 286 -34.29 -10.04 50.62
C ASP A 286 -34.35 -9.04 51.75
#